data_40c80e120de8aa9e4834c02aba1658aa
#
_entry.id   40c80e120de8aa9e4834c02aba1658aa
#
_cell.length_a   1.000
_cell.length_b   1.000
_cell.length_c   1.000
_cell.angle_alpha   90.00
_cell.angle_beta   90.00
_cell.angle_gamma   90.00
#
_symmetry.space_group_name_H-M   'P 1'
#
loop_
_entity.id
_entity.type
_entity.pdbx_description
1 polymer ?
#
loop_
_entity_poly.entity_id
_entity_poly.type
_entity_poly.pdbx_seq_one_letter_code
_entity_poly.pdbx_strand_id
1 'polypeptide(L)'
;NINADSKIPLEAGPIRKKMAADLPSLVEEMLASIDRISEIESEMESLEEEKALLDLISPLDLEIELLSNYESLTCFLGTMKDPSIAKAAAVGSGMAFISSGKPNVVALFCKNEFASDAQSSLDDGGFVAIPIPEGSGSVGKRLDKIVENMKYLSAESEKLQEELDSWSQNNGTTLLGGIELLERDLSLANGAVHLAVSDHAFVIDGWVESSTESEVRAALSD
;
A
#
# COMPACT_ATOMS: atom_id res chain seq x y z
N ASN A 1 -11.95 1.90 9.54
CA ASN A 1 -12.92 2.65 10.36
C ASN A 1 -13.91 1.69 10.98
N ILE A 2 -13.84 1.50 12.30
CA ILE A 2 -14.79 0.66 13.03
C ILE A 2 -16.13 1.39 13.07
N ASN A 3 -17.12 0.86 12.36
CA ASN A 3 -18.47 1.38 12.33
C ASN A 3 -19.27 0.71 13.46
N ALA A 4 -19.29 1.33 14.64
CA ALA A 4 -20.07 0.84 15.77
C ALA A 4 -21.02 1.92 16.27
N ASP A 5 -22.24 1.52 16.59
CA ASP A 5 -23.25 2.41 17.15
C ASP A 5 -22.91 2.71 18.63
N SER A 6 -22.35 3.89 18.90
CA SER A 6 -21.81 4.31 20.20
C SER A 6 -22.89 4.60 21.29
N LYS A 7 -24.17 4.29 21.01
CA LYS A 7 -25.31 4.65 21.87
C LYS A 7 -25.85 3.55 22.76
N ILE A 8 -25.26 2.35 22.74
CA ILE A 8 -25.71 1.26 23.60
C ILE A 8 -24.95 1.32 24.93
N PRO A 9 -25.60 1.56 26.07
CA PRO A 9 -24.91 1.50 27.35
C PRO A 9 -24.49 0.06 27.65
N LEU A 10 -23.18 -0.18 27.57
CA LEU A 10 -22.60 -1.48 27.83
C LEU A 10 -22.19 -1.60 29.29
N GLU A 11 -22.55 -2.71 29.94
CA GLU A 11 -22.09 -3.00 31.29
C GLU A 11 -20.59 -3.31 31.31
N ALA A 12 -19.85 -2.65 32.20
CA ALA A 12 -18.40 -2.76 32.31
C ALA A 12 -17.89 -4.19 32.60
N GLY A 13 -18.63 -4.95 33.40
CA GLY A 13 -18.25 -6.30 33.83
C GLY A 13 -18.16 -7.32 32.65
N PRO A 14 -19.21 -7.47 31.86
CA PRO A 14 -19.17 -8.32 30.66
C PRO A 14 -18.10 -7.94 29.64
N ILE A 15 -17.88 -6.64 29.41
CA ILE A 15 -16.85 -6.15 28.49
C ILE A 15 -15.46 -6.55 28.98
N ARG A 16 -15.12 -6.31 30.26
CA ARG A 16 -13.82 -6.70 30.83
C ARG A 16 -13.56 -8.20 30.73
N LYS A 17 -14.58 -9.04 30.92
CA LYS A 17 -14.45 -10.49 30.74
C LYS A 17 -14.13 -10.86 29.29
N LYS A 18 -14.87 -10.28 28.35
CA LYS A 18 -14.69 -10.56 26.91
C LYS A 18 -13.34 -10.06 26.40
N MET A 19 -12.90 -8.87 26.88
CA MET A 19 -11.58 -8.32 26.55
C MET A 19 -10.44 -9.21 27.05
N ALA A 20 -10.54 -9.78 28.23
CA ALA A 20 -9.49 -10.61 28.80
C ALA A 20 -9.40 -12.00 28.14
N ALA A 21 -10.53 -12.57 27.70
CA ALA A 21 -10.59 -13.93 27.17
C ALA A 21 -10.37 -14.00 25.66
N ASP A 22 -11.04 -13.17 24.90
CA ASP A 22 -11.18 -13.35 23.44
C ASP A 22 -10.43 -12.29 22.61
N LEU A 23 -10.18 -11.11 23.18
CA LEU A 23 -9.66 -9.97 22.41
C LEU A 23 -8.29 -10.20 21.78
N PRO A 24 -7.29 -10.83 22.43
CA PRO A 24 -5.98 -11.02 21.83
C PRO A 24 -6.04 -11.81 20.52
N SER A 25 -6.75 -12.94 20.48
CA SER A 25 -6.86 -13.77 19.26
C SER A 25 -7.68 -13.09 18.17
N LEU A 26 -8.74 -12.38 18.53
CA LEU A 26 -9.57 -11.64 17.58
C LEU A 26 -8.81 -10.48 16.93
N VAL A 27 -7.92 -9.82 17.67
CA VAL A 27 -7.07 -8.75 17.15
C VAL A 27 -5.97 -9.30 16.25
N GLU A 28 -5.35 -10.43 16.62
CA GLU A 28 -4.34 -11.07 15.78
C GLU A 28 -4.88 -11.47 14.41
N GLU A 29 -6.07 -12.08 14.35
CA GLU A 29 -6.74 -12.44 13.09
C GLU A 29 -7.02 -11.20 12.23
N MET A 30 -7.53 -10.14 12.83
CA MET A 30 -7.82 -8.89 12.12
C MET A 30 -6.54 -8.23 11.59
N LEU A 31 -5.48 -8.18 12.39
CA LEU A 31 -4.20 -7.60 11.98
C LEU A 31 -3.60 -8.39 10.82
N ALA A 32 -3.64 -9.72 10.84
CA ALA A 32 -3.17 -10.54 9.73
C ALA A 32 -3.93 -10.25 8.43
N SER A 33 -5.24 -10.03 8.50
CA SER A 33 -6.04 -9.66 7.33
C SER A 33 -5.69 -8.25 6.80
N ILE A 34 -5.45 -7.29 7.70
CA ILE A 34 -5.03 -5.93 7.33
C ILE A 34 -3.64 -5.95 6.68
N ASP A 35 -2.69 -6.68 7.27
CA ASP A 35 -1.34 -6.81 6.74
C ASP A 35 -1.37 -7.46 5.34
N ARG A 36 -2.19 -8.50 5.16
CA ARG A 36 -2.36 -9.14 3.84
C ARG A 36 -2.97 -8.21 2.79
N ILE A 37 -3.95 -7.38 3.16
CA ILE A 37 -4.50 -6.36 2.25
C ILE A 37 -3.41 -5.37 1.84
N SER A 38 -2.59 -4.91 2.77
CA SER A 38 -1.48 -3.99 2.47
C SER A 38 -0.42 -4.63 1.55
N GLU A 39 -0.12 -5.92 1.74
CA GLU A 39 0.74 -6.68 0.82
C GLU A 39 0.13 -6.76 -0.57
N ILE A 40 -1.18 -7.08 -0.68
CA ILE A 40 -1.89 -7.12 -1.96
C ILE A 40 -1.85 -5.76 -2.66
N GLU A 41 -2.06 -4.66 -1.95
CA GLU A 41 -1.99 -3.31 -2.51
C GLU A 41 -0.60 -3.04 -3.11
N SER A 42 0.47 -3.40 -2.41
CA SER A 42 1.84 -3.26 -2.89
C SER A 42 2.15 -4.17 -4.10
N GLU A 43 1.66 -5.42 -4.08
CA GLU A 43 1.78 -6.34 -5.21
C GLU A 43 1.02 -5.81 -6.44
N MET A 44 -0.18 -5.27 -6.26
CA MET A 44 -0.99 -4.67 -7.32
C MET A 44 -0.29 -3.47 -7.96
N GLU A 45 0.27 -2.55 -7.14
CA GLU A 45 1.04 -1.40 -7.64
C GLU A 45 2.22 -1.84 -8.50
N SER A 46 2.99 -2.83 -8.04
CA SER A 46 4.11 -3.39 -8.81
C SER A 46 3.67 -4.03 -10.14
N LEU A 47 2.54 -4.76 -10.12
CA LEU A 47 1.97 -5.36 -11.34
C LEU A 47 1.43 -4.31 -12.31
N GLU A 48 0.86 -3.21 -11.82
CA GLU A 48 0.43 -2.08 -12.65
C GLU A 48 1.60 -1.40 -13.33
N GLU A 49 2.71 -1.18 -12.62
CA GLU A 49 3.95 -0.63 -13.19
C GLU A 49 4.53 -1.56 -14.27
N GLU A 50 4.63 -2.87 -13.97
CA GLU A 50 5.10 -3.86 -14.93
C GLU A 50 4.19 -3.93 -16.18
N LYS A 51 2.88 -3.92 -15.95
CA LYS A 51 1.88 -3.92 -17.02
C LYS A 51 2.03 -2.69 -17.91
N ALA A 52 2.16 -1.49 -17.35
CA ALA A 52 2.33 -0.25 -18.09
C ALA A 52 3.59 -0.29 -18.97
N LEU A 53 4.69 -0.84 -18.43
CA LEU A 53 5.94 -1.04 -19.17
C LEU A 53 5.75 -2.02 -20.33
N LEU A 54 5.13 -3.16 -20.10
CA LEU A 54 4.89 -4.19 -21.12
C LEU A 54 3.89 -3.73 -22.19
N ASP A 55 2.84 -3.03 -21.82
CA ASP A 55 1.88 -2.42 -22.75
C ASP A 55 2.60 -1.42 -23.69
N LEU A 56 3.57 -0.65 -23.15
CA LEU A 56 4.35 0.30 -23.91
C LEU A 56 5.23 -0.37 -24.95
N ILE A 57 5.88 -1.49 -24.61
CA ILE A 57 6.81 -2.22 -25.52
C ILE A 57 6.13 -3.27 -26.41
N SER A 58 4.89 -3.67 -26.06
CA SER A 58 4.12 -4.68 -26.80
C SER A 58 4.08 -4.43 -28.33
N PRO A 59 3.95 -3.19 -28.85
CA PRO A 59 3.92 -2.93 -30.28
C PRO A 59 5.25 -3.19 -31.03
N LEU A 60 6.35 -3.47 -30.31
CA LEU A 60 7.62 -3.87 -30.93
C LEU A 60 7.59 -5.31 -31.41
N ASP A 61 6.67 -6.14 -30.92
CA ASP A 61 6.55 -7.58 -31.23
C ASP A 61 7.84 -8.35 -31.01
N LEU A 62 8.59 -8.01 -29.97
CA LEU A 62 9.83 -8.65 -29.54
C LEU A 62 9.64 -9.52 -28.33
N GLU A 63 10.39 -10.61 -28.23
CA GLU A 63 10.47 -11.39 -27.00
C GLU A 63 11.34 -10.66 -25.96
N ILE A 64 10.98 -10.74 -24.68
CA ILE A 64 11.66 -10.00 -23.60
C ILE A 64 13.14 -10.37 -23.52
N GLU A 65 13.47 -11.64 -23.69
CA GLU A 65 14.85 -12.14 -23.67
C GLU A 65 15.72 -11.57 -24.78
N LEU A 66 15.12 -11.08 -25.87
CA LEU A 66 15.87 -10.42 -26.97
C LEU A 66 16.28 -8.99 -26.63
N LEU A 67 15.80 -8.43 -25.51
CA LEU A 67 16.12 -7.07 -25.09
C LEU A 67 17.37 -7.00 -24.19
N SER A 68 17.87 -8.12 -23.71
CA SER A 68 18.97 -8.17 -22.74
C SER A 68 19.88 -9.39 -22.92
N ASN A 69 20.88 -9.50 -22.05
CA ASN A 69 21.80 -10.65 -21.95
C ASN A 69 22.76 -10.89 -23.14
N TYR A 70 23.14 -9.85 -23.85
CA TYR A 70 24.16 -9.94 -24.91
C TYR A 70 25.54 -9.58 -24.36
N GLU A 71 26.56 -10.39 -24.69
CA GLU A 71 27.96 -10.09 -24.35
C GLU A 71 28.60 -9.05 -25.31
N SER A 72 28.19 -9.04 -26.56
CA SER A 72 28.81 -8.24 -27.62
C SER A 72 27.90 -7.16 -28.21
N LEU A 73 26.64 -7.09 -27.76
CA LEU A 73 25.65 -6.11 -28.21
C LEU A 73 25.13 -5.30 -27.05
N THR A 74 24.81 -4.04 -27.30
CA THR A 74 24.07 -3.16 -26.41
C THR A 74 22.68 -2.94 -27.00
N CYS A 75 21.65 -3.07 -26.16
CA CYS A 75 20.27 -2.73 -26.47
C CYS A 75 19.89 -1.41 -25.82
N PHE A 76 19.41 -0.45 -26.59
CA PHE A 76 18.79 0.78 -26.12
C PHE A 76 17.29 0.68 -26.33
N LEU A 77 16.54 0.62 -25.24
CA LEU A 77 15.09 0.61 -25.24
C LEU A 77 14.57 1.96 -24.71
N GLY A 78 13.68 2.60 -25.45
CA GLY A 78 13.16 3.89 -25.02
C GLY A 78 12.11 4.47 -25.96
N THR A 79 11.67 5.66 -25.65
CA THR A 79 10.74 6.44 -26.48
C THR A 79 11.46 7.61 -27.14
N MET A 80 11.04 7.99 -28.34
CA MET A 80 11.54 9.19 -29.00
C MET A 80 10.49 9.84 -29.91
N LYS A 81 10.66 11.14 -30.13
CA LYS A 81 9.72 11.91 -30.98
C LYS A 81 9.91 11.60 -32.48
N ASP A 82 11.14 11.48 -32.91
CA ASP A 82 11.48 11.22 -34.30
C ASP A 82 12.25 9.88 -34.43
N PRO A 83 11.57 8.78 -34.83
CA PRO A 83 12.18 7.48 -34.95
C PRO A 83 13.15 7.36 -36.18
N SER A 84 13.20 8.35 -37.06
CA SER A 84 14.13 8.35 -38.18
C SER A 84 15.58 8.46 -37.71
N ILE A 85 15.83 9.10 -36.59
CA ILE A 85 17.16 9.22 -35.98
C ILE A 85 17.66 7.84 -35.49
N ALA A 86 16.80 7.02 -34.89
CA ALA A 86 17.17 5.66 -34.50
C ALA A 86 17.53 4.79 -35.71
N LYS A 87 16.82 4.96 -36.84
CA LYS A 87 17.16 4.28 -38.07
C LYS A 87 18.54 4.74 -38.63
N ALA A 88 18.81 6.05 -38.54
CA ALA A 88 20.11 6.59 -38.96
C ALA A 88 21.24 6.13 -38.04
N ALA A 89 21.03 6.04 -36.73
CA ALA A 89 21.99 5.50 -35.77
C ALA A 89 22.27 4.00 -35.98
N ALA A 90 21.30 3.25 -36.49
CA ALA A 90 21.45 1.83 -36.82
C ALA A 90 22.22 1.56 -38.12
N VAL A 91 22.36 2.56 -39.01
CA VAL A 91 23.04 2.39 -40.32
C VAL A 91 24.53 2.09 -40.12
N GLY A 92 24.92 0.90 -40.54
CA GLY A 92 26.31 0.42 -40.55
C GLY A 92 26.73 -0.47 -39.39
N SER A 93 26.01 -0.46 -38.25
CA SER A 93 26.44 -1.19 -37.02
C SER A 93 25.34 -1.86 -36.24
N GLY A 94 24.05 -1.63 -36.52
CA GLY A 94 22.98 -2.10 -35.70
C GLY A 94 21.64 -2.33 -36.39
N MET A 95 20.65 -2.70 -35.60
CA MET A 95 19.28 -2.96 -36.04
C MET A 95 18.33 -2.18 -35.12
N ALA A 96 17.42 -1.40 -35.69
CA ALA A 96 16.41 -0.67 -34.95
C ALA A 96 15.02 -1.25 -35.22
N PHE A 97 14.32 -1.58 -34.15
CA PHE A 97 12.89 -1.90 -34.13
C PHE A 97 12.11 -0.69 -33.65
N ILE A 98 11.06 -0.33 -34.35
CA ILE A 98 10.29 0.89 -34.06
C ILE A 98 8.81 0.52 -34.04
N SER A 99 8.12 0.88 -32.95
CA SER A 99 6.69 0.70 -32.86
C SER A 99 5.94 1.63 -33.84
N SER A 100 4.77 1.20 -34.27
CA SER A 100 3.87 2.02 -35.09
C SER A 100 2.96 2.94 -34.28
N GLY A 101 3.10 2.98 -32.95
CA GLY A 101 2.25 3.69 -32.02
C GLY A 101 2.78 5.07 -31.61
N LYS A 102 2.00 5.78 -30.78
CA LYS A 102 2.45 7.00 -30.08
C LYS A 102 2.32 6.76 -28.56
N PRO A 103 3.40 6.94 -27.80
CA PRO A 103 4.73 7.38 -28.24
C PRO A 103 5.43 6.34 -29.10
N ASN A 104 6.38 6.78 -29.98
CA ASN A 104 7.19 5.84 -30.74
C ASN A 104 8.17 5.17 -29.79
N VAL A 105 8.01 3.87 -29.58
CA VAL A 105 8.97 3.06 -28.83
C VAL A 105 9.99 2.49 -29.80
N VAL A 106 11.25 2.55 -29.39
CA VAL A 106 12.39 2.13 -30.18
C VAL A 106 13.20 1.15 -29.35
N ALA A 107 13.58 0.03 -29.97
CA ALA A 107 14.64 -0.87 -29.53
C ALA A 107 15.78 -0.84 -30.54
N LEU A 108 16.92 -0.28 -30.17
CA LEU A 108 18.12 -0.21 -30.99
C LEU A 108 19.16 -1.18 -30.46
N PHE A 109 19.60 -2.08 -31.32
CA PHE A 109 20.68 -3.02 -31.03
C PHE A 109 21.94 -2.61 -31.83
N CYS A 110 23.05 -2.45 -31.15
CA CYS A 110 24.33 -2.17 -31.78
C CYS A 110 25.45 -2.95 -31.10
N LYS A 111 26.58 -3.11 -31.79
CA LYS A 111 27.77 -3.68 -31.14
C LYS A 111 28.29 -2.74 -30.08
N ASN A 112 28.89 -3.31 -29.02
CA ASN A 112 29.43 -2.54 -27.90
C ASN A 112 30.44 -1.45 -28.32
N GLU A 113 31.21 -1.69 -29.37
CA GLU A 113 32.16 -0.73 -29.93
C GLU A 113 31.52 0.57 -30.45
N PHE A 114 30.24 0.51 -30.86
CA PHE A 114 29.45 1.67 -31.34
C PHE A 114 28.43 2.20 -30.33
N ALA A 115 28.39 1.64 -29.13
CA ALA A 115 27.36 2.01 -28.13
C ALA A 115 27.42 3.49 -27.75
N SER A 116 28.62 4.07 -27.64
CA SER A 116 28.80 5.49 -27.29
C SER A 116 28.28 6.42 -28.40
N ASP A 117 28.57 6.09 -29.69
CA ASP A 117 28.12 6.91 -30.81
C ASP A 117 26.60 6.79 -31.02
N ALA A 118 26.05 5.59 -30.81
CA ALA A 118 24.62 5.34 -30.84
C ALA A 118 23.88 6.10 -29.71
N GLN A 119 24.41 6.05 -28.52
CA GLN A 119 23.87 6.81 -27.38
C GLN A 119 23.83 8.31 -27.68
N SER A 120 24.95 8.89 -28.15
CA SER A 120 25.00 10.32 -28.46
C SER A 120 23.97 10.72 -29.52
N SER A 121 23.83 9.87 -30.57
CA SER A 121 22.82 10.12 -31.59
C SER A 121 21.40 10.01 -31.12
N LEU A 122 21.11 9.09 -30.17
CA LEU A 122 19.83 8.93 -29.57
C LEU A 122 19.50 10.12 -28.66
N ASP A 123 20.47 10.60 -27.86
CA ASP A 123 20.30 11.75 -26.93
C ASP A 123 20.02 13.02 -27.74
N ASP A 124 20.70 13.26 -28.86
CA ASP A 124 20.42 14.37 -29.76
C ASP A 124 18.98 14.29 -30.33
N GLY A 125 18.43 13.09 -30.48
CA GLY A 125 17.07 12.81 -30.95
C GLY A 125 16.00 12.94 -29.86
N GLY A 126 16.36 13.27 -28.63
CA GLY A 126 15.44 13.33 -27.51
C GLY A 126 14.93 11.96 -27.07
N PHE A 127 15.82 10.97 -27.09
CA PHE A 127 15.52 9.64 -26.56
C PHE A 127 15.34 9.65 -25.05
N VAL A 128 14.28 8.99 -24.60
CA VAL A 128 14.01 8.76 -23.18
C VAL A 128 14.09 7.26 -22.93
N ALA A 129 15.09 6.84 -22.19
CA ALA A 129 15.31 5.44 -21.88
C ALA A 129 14.15 4.85 -21.06
N ILE A 130 13.80 3.60 -21.36
CA ILE A 130 12.85 2.77 -20.63
C ILE A 130 13.63 1.62 -20.01
N PRO A 131 13.36 1.24 -18.75
CA PRO A 131 13.98 0.06 -18.17
C PRO A 131 13.62 -1.19 -18.98
N ILE A 132 14.59 -2.06 -19.19
CA ILE A 132 14.37 -3.33 -19.87
C ILE A 132 13.69 -4.27 -18.88
N PRO A 133 12.51 -4.84 -19.22
CA PRO A 133 11.83 -5.76 -18.32
C PRO A 133 12.65 -7.03 -18.13
N GLU A 134 12.67 -7.53 -16.90
CA GLU A 134 13.31 -8.81 -16.59
C GLU A 134 12.38 -9.98 -16.94
N GLY A 135 12.97 -11.08 -17.39
CA GLY A 135 12.24 -12.31 -17.66
C GLY A 135 12.47 -12.86 -19.07
N SER A 136 11.59 -13.75 -19.48
CA SER A 136 11.65 -14.42 -20.79
C SER A 136 10.26 -14.66 -21.36
N GLY A 137 10.20 -14.81 -22.69
CA GLY A 137 9.00 -15.14 -23.45
C GLY A 137 8.31 -13.93 -24.06
N SER A 138 7.15 -14.18 -24.64
CA SER A 138 6.35 -13.18 -25.34
C SER A 138 5.72 -12.18 -24.37
N VAL A 139 5.83 -10.89 -24.71
CA VAL A 139 5.21 -9.78 -23.96
C VAL A 139 3.70 -10.01 -23.76
N GLY A 140 2.99 -10.48 -24.81
CA GLY A 140 1.55 -10.75 -24.71
C GLY A 140 1.21 -11.81 -23.66
N LYS A 141 1.95 -12.93 -23.63
CA LYS A 141 1.72 -13.96 -22.61
C LYS A 141 2.03 -13.48 -21.19
N ARG A 142 2.99 -12.58 -21.05
CA ARG A 142 3.32 -11.98 -19.75
C ARG A 142 2.19 -11.05 -19.30
N LEU A 143 1.67 -10.22 -20.20
CA LEU A 143 0.52 -9.36 -19.95
C LEU A 143 -0.72 -10.16 -19.53
N ASP A 144 -1.02 -11.26 -20.23
CA ASP A 144 -2.15 -12.13 -19.86
C ASP A 144 -2.02 -12.66 -18.43
N LYS A 145 -0.81 -13.10 -18.04
CA LYS A 145 -0.54 -13.57 -16.67
C LYS A 145 -0.67 -12.46 -15.64
N ILE A 146 -0.20 -11.25 -15.94
CA ILE A 146 -0.33 -10.10 -15.04
C ILE A 146 -1.81 -9.78 -14.82
N VAL A 147 -2.59 -9.71 -15.89
CA VAL A 147 -4.04 -9.44 -15.81
C VAL A 147 -4.77 -10.51 -15.00
N GLU A 148 -4.42 -11.79 -15.18
CA GLU A 148 -4.98 -12.89 -14.40
C GLU A 148 -4.61 -12.77 -12.91
N ASN A 149 -3.34 -12.46 -12.60
CA ASN A 149 -2.87 -12.29 -11.23
C ASN A 149 -3.52 -11.09 -10.55
N MET A 150 -3.59 -9.94 -11.22
CA MET A 150 -4.30 -8.75 -10.71
C MET A 150 -5.76 -9.05 -10.39
N LYS A 151 -6.43 -9.80 -11.25
CA LYS A 151 -7.83 -10.22 -11.00
C LYS A 151 -7.96 -11.13 -9.79
N TYR A 152 -7.01 -12.06 -9.61
CA TYR A 152 -6.98 -12.93 -8.44
C TYR A 152 -6.75 -12.12 -7.15
N LEU A 153 -5.77 -11.22 -7.13
CA LEU A 153 -5.46 -10.36 -5.98
C LEU A 153 -6.62 -9.43 -5.63
N SER A 154 -7.30 -8.87 -6.63
CA SER A 154 -8.50 -8.04 -6.42
C SER A 154 -9.61 -8.82 -5.72
N ALA A 155 -9.88 -10.05 -6.17
CA ALA A 155 -10.90 -10.90 -5.56
C ALA A 155 -10.51 -11.33 -4.13
N GLU A 156 -9.23 -11.60 -3.87
CA GLU A 156 -8.71 -11.89 -2.52
C GLU A 156 -8.88 -10.68 -1.60
N SER A 157 -8.52 -9.47 -2.07
CA SER A 157 -8.69 -8.22 -1.30
C SER A 157 -10.15 -7.94 -0.97
N GLU A 158 -11.06 -8.08 -1.94
CA GLU A 158 -12.50 -7.91 -1.71
C GLU A 158 -13.02 -8.86 -0.62
N LYS A 159 -12.63 -10.13 -0.68
CA LYS A 159 -13.02 -11.13 0.32
C LYS A 159 -12.50 -10.78 1.72
N LEU A 160 -11.22 -10.38 1.84
CA LEU A 160 -10.64 -9.96 3.12
C LEU A 160 -11.33 -8.71 3.67
N GLN A 161 -11.70 -7.77 2.80
CA GLN A 161 -12.45 -6.58 3.21
C GLN A 161 -13.85 -6.92 3.72
N GLU A 162 -14.57 -7.85 3.07
CA GLU A 162 -15.87 -8.33 3.55
C GLU A 162 -15.74 -9.03 4.92
N GLU A 163 -14.67 -9.84 5.11
CA GLU A 163 -14.37 -10.48 6.39
C GLU A 163 -14.11 -9.44 7.50
N LEU A 164 -13.33 -8.39 7.22
CA LEU A 164 -13.07 -7.27 8.13
C LEU A 164 -14.33 -6.48 8.47
N ASP A 165 -15.20 -6.24 7.49
CA ASP A 165 -16.46 -5.53 7.71
C ASP A 165 -17.40 -6.34 8.60
N SER A 166 -17.50 -7.64 8.35
CA SER A 166 -18.27 -8.57 9.19
C SER A 166 -17.70 -8.64 10.60
N TRP A 167 -16.37 -8.71 10.74
CA TRP A 167 -15.69 -8.69 12.03
C TRP A 167 -15.98 -7.39 12.78
N SER A 168 -15.89 -6.24 12.09
CA SER A 168 -16.18 -4.91 12.65
C SER A 168 -17.61 -4.80 13.16
N GLN A 169 -18.59 -5.31 12.42
CA GLN A 169 -19.98 -5.33 12.85
C GLN A 169 -20.19 -6.17 14.10
N ASN A 170 -19.53 -7.32 14.22
CA ASN A 170 -19.70 -8.25 15.33
C ASN A 170 -18.95 -7.84 16.59
N ASN A 171 -17.79 -7.22 16.47
CA ASN A 171 -16.86 -6.96 17.57
C ASN A 171 -16.62 -5.47 17.84
N GLY A 172 -16.93 -4.59 16.89
CA GLY A 172 -16.59 -3.16 16.95
C GLY A 172 -17.15 -2.47 18.19
N THR A 173 -18.41 -2.72 18.54
CA THR A 173 -19.03 -2.15 19.77
C THR A 173 -18.31 -2.59 21.05
N THR A 174 -17.90 -3.87 21.10
CA THR A 174 -17.15 -4.41 22.25
C THR A 174 -15.76 -3.78 22.35
N LEU A 175 -15.10 -3.60 21.22
CA LEU A 175 -13.77 -2.99 21.15
C LEU A 175 -13.80 -1.52 21.56
N LEU A 176 -14.75 -0.74 21.05
CA LEU A 176 -14.91 0.67 21.41
C LEU A 176 -15.28 0.84 22.88
N GLY A 177 -16.20 0.03 23.39
CA GLY A 177 -16.52 0.03 24.82
C GLY A 177 -15.34 -0.38 25.71
N GLY A 178 -14.48 -1.27 25.20
CA GLY A 178 -13.23 -1.65 25.86
C GLY A 178 -12.22 -0.51 25.92
N ILE A 179 -12.04 0.22 24.82
CA ILE A 179 -11.16 1.40 24.77
C ILE A 179 -11.64 2.46 25.76
N GLU A 180 -12.94 2.79 25.76
CA GLU A 180 -13.52 3.77 26.68
C GLU A 180 -13.33 3.36 28.16
N LEU A 181 -13.50 2.07 28.48
CA LEU A 181 -13.24 1.55 29.83
C LEU A 181 -11.76 1.70 30.23
N LEU A 182 -10.83 1.37 29.34
CA LEU A 182 -9.39 1.49 29.61
C LEU A 182 -8.98 2.95 29.77
N GLU A 183 -9.48 3.84 28.94
CA GLU A 183 -9.24 5.29 29.06
C GLU A 183 -9.76 5.84 30.39
N ARG A 184 -10.94 5.41 30.81
CA ARG A 184 -11.50 5.77 32.11
C ARG A 184 -10.66 5.21 33.27
N ASP A 185 -10.27 3.94 33.20
CA ASP A 185 -9.45 3.32 34.24
C ASP A 185 -8.07 3.99 34.32
N LEU A 186 -7.49 4.35 33.20
CA LEU A 186 -6.24 5.11 33.12
C LEU A 186 -6.38 6.51 33.71
N SER A 187 -7.48 7.21 33.41
CA SER A 187 -7.78 8.52 33.96
C SER A 187 -7.96 8.47 35.49
N LEU A 188 -8.64 7.44 36.01
CA LEU A 188 -8.79 7.22 37.45
C LEU A 188 -7.43 6.91 38.12
N ALA A 189 -6.58 6.09 37.50
CA ALA A 189 -5.25 5.78 38.00
C ALA A 189 -4.34 7.01 38.05
N ASN A 190 -4.39 7.84 37.00
CA ASN A 190 -3.64 9.09 36.91
C ASN A 190 -4.19 10.17 37.85
N GLY A 191 -5.47 10.13 38.20
CA GLY A 191 -6.11 11.05 39.16
C GLY A 191 -5.41 11.06 40.52
N ALA A 192 -4.90 9.92 40.95
CA ALA A 192 -4.16 9.81 42.21
C ALA A 192 -2.90 10.68 42.30
N VAL A 193 -2.28 10.99 41.13
CA VAL A 193 -1.08 11.86 41.07
C VAL A 193 -1.40 13.33 41.40
N HIS A 194 -2.66 13.73 41.28
CA HIS A 194 -3.14 15.08 41.55
C HIS A 194 -3.72 15.24 42.95
N LEU A 195 -3.66 14.19 43.78
CA LEU A 195 -4.15 14.23 45.14
C LEU A 195 -2.99 14.49 46.11
N ALA A 196 -3.19 15.44 47.01
CA ALA A 196 -2.34 15.58 48.20
C ALA A 196 -2.77 14.57 49.24
N VAL A 197 -1.95 13.58 49.56
CA VAL A 197 -2.23 12.47 50.47
C VAL A 197 -1.34 12.57 51.70
N SER A 198 -1.91 12.40 52.88
CA SER A 198 -1.20 12.17 54.15
C SER A 198 -1.63 10.81 54.72
N ASP A 199 -0.97 10.38 55.81
CA ASP A 199 -1.30 9.08 56.46
C ASP A 199 -2.75 8.95 56.92
N HIS A 200 -3.47 10.06 57.06
CA HIS A 200 -4.83 10.09 57.62
C HIS A 200 -5.86 10.86 56.79
N ALA A 201 -5.43 11.55 55.74
CA ALA A 201 -6.35 12.36 54.93
C ALA A 201 -5.82 12.54 53.50
N PHE A 202 -6.72 12.80 52.58
CA PHE A 202 -6.39 13.28 51.23
C PHE A 202 -7.17 14.54 50.92
N VAL A 203 -6.60 15.39 50.08
CA VAL A 203 -7.24 16.64 49.65
C VAL A 203 -7.35 16.61 48.13
N ILE A 204 -8.54 16.87 47.65
CA ILE A 204 -8.84 17.08 46.23
C ILE A 204 -9.13 18.56 46.05
N ASP A 205 -8.36 19.22 45.14
CA ASP A 205 -8.61 20.58 44.71
C ASP A 205 -8.96 20.59 43.23
N GLY A 206 -10.04 21.26 42.85
CA GLY A 206 -10.52 21.29 41.47
C GLY A 206 -11.60 22.34 41.25
N TRP A 207 -11.86 22.60 39.99
CA TRP A 207 -12.88 23.55 39.56
C TRP A 207 -14.17 22.80 39.22
N VAL A 208 -15.28 23.29 39.73
CA VAL A 208 -16.62 22.77 39.49
C VAL A 208 -17.46 23.89 38.86
N GLU A 209 -18.26 23.54 37.87
CA GLU A 209 -19.20 24.47 37.27
C GLU A 209 -20.27 24.89 38.34
N SER A 210 -20.52 26.19 38.46
CA SER A 210 -21.41 26.72 39.52
C SER A 210 -22.83 26.12 39.48
N SER A 211 -23.28 25.66 38.32
CA SER A 211 -24.57 24.99 38.13
C SER A 211 -24.65 23.60 38.76
N THR A 212 -23.52 22.89 38.91
CA THR A 212 -23.40 21.51 39.41
C THR A 212 -22.83 21.43 40.81
N GLU A 213 -22.52 22.57 41.46
CA GLU A 213 -21.92 22.62 42.80
C GLU A 213 -22.75 21.85 43.87
N SER A 214 -24.08 22.00 43.82
CA SER A 214 -24.96 21.35 44.77
C SER A 214 -24.97 19.82 44.64
N GLU A 215 -24.88 19.31 43.42
CA GLU A 215 -24.84 17.87 43.13
C GLU A 215 -23.52 17.26 43.58
N VAL A 216 -22.39 17.93 43.27
CA VAL A 216 -21.06 17.50 43.69
C VAL A 216 -20.94 17.52 45.22
N ARG A 217 -21.46 18.55 45.87
CA ARG A 217 -21.47 18.64 47.34
C ARG A 217 -22.28 17.53 47.97
N ALA A 218 -23.44 17.17 47.42
CA ALA A 218 -24.25 16.05 47.87
C ALA A 218 -23.54 14.70 47.69
N ALA A 219 -22.89 14.48 46.57
CA ALA A 219 -22.14 13.26 46.27
C ALA A 219 -20.89 13.05 47.14
N LEU A 220 -20.31 14.13 47.70
CA LEU A 220 -19.13 14.08 48.56
C LEU A 220 -19.51 14.01 50.07
N SER A 221 -20.80 14.06 50.41
CA SER A 221 -21.27 14.09 51.81
C SER A 221 -21.70 12.71 52.33
N ASP A 222 -21.73 11.68 51.48
CA ASP A 222 -21.95 10.27 51.80
C ASP A 222 -20.59 9.55 51.96
#